data_11bae19764ed42c1754a8df5179a1e45
#
_entry.id   11bae19764ed42c1754a8df5179a1e45
#
_cell.length_a   1.000
_cell.length_b   1.000
_cell.length_c   1.000
_cell.angle_alpha   90.00
_cell.angle_beta   90.00
_cell.angle_gamma   90.00
#
_symmetry.space_group_name_H-M   'P 1'
#
loop_
_entity.id
_entity.type
_entity.pdbx_description
1 polymer ?
#
loop_
_entity_poly.entity_id
_entity_poly.type
_entity_poly.pdbx_seq_one_letter_code
_entity_poly.pdbx_strand_id
1 'polypeptide(L)' 'MKIGDTLGWRGVNKDHHGIISQSEKGDLVVTMEDGSILPLEDLLGSKCLRVFPKE' A
#
# COMPACT_ATOMS: atom_id res chain seq x y z
N MET A 1 -5.63 8.90 -4.48
CA MET A 1 -5.17 7.91 -3.49
C MET A 1 -5.56 8.40 -2.10
N LYS A 2 -6.31 7.61 -1.38
CA LYS A 2 -6.89 8.02 -0.09
C LYS A 2 -6.74 6.91 0.93
N ILE A 3 -6.83 7.27 2.22
CA ILE A 3 -6.85 6.30 3.31
C ILE A 3 -8.04 5.36 3.09
N GLY A 4 -7.81 4.06 3.20
CA GLY A 4 -8.81 3.03 2.95
C GLY A 4 -8.74 2.42 1.55
N ASP A 5 -8.05 3.07 0.62
CA ASP A 5 -7.86 2.49 -0.72
C ASP A 5 -6.94 1.29 -0.65
N THR A 6 -7.16 0.34 -1.55
CA THR A 6 -6.31 -0.84 -1.64
C THR A 6 -5.24 -0.62 -2.69
N LEU A 7 -4.00 -0.97 -2.37
CA LEU A 7 -2.90 -0.97 -3.33
C LEU A 7 -2.51 -2.40 -3.67
N GLY A 8 -2.15 -2.61 -4.93
CA GLY A 8 -1.59 -3.88 -5.37
C GLY A 8 -0.28 -3.64 -6.11
N TRP A 9 0.69 -4.50 -5.90
CA TRP A 9 1.95 -4.41 -6.63
C TRP A 9 2.53 -5.81 -6.80
N ARG A 10 3.39 -5.95 -7.79
CA ARG A 10 4.01 -7.24 -8.09
C ARG A 10 5.30 -7.41 -7.28
N GLY A 11 5.36 -8.50 -6.52
CA GLY A 11 6.57 -8.91 -5.84
C GLY A 11 7.40 -9.86 -6.69
N VAL A 12 8.47 -10.37 -6.10
CA VAL A 12 9.39 -11.29 -6.79
C VAL A 12 8.71 -12.61 -7.13
N ASN A 13 7.96 -13.17 -6.18
CA ASN A 13 7.34 -14.48 -6.32
C ASN A 13 5.83 -14.46 -6.39
N LYS A 14 5.22 -13.36 -5.97
CA LYS A 14 3.76 -13.25 -5.95
C LYS A 14 3.35 -11.79 -5.88
N ASP A 15 2.08 -11.54 -6.16
CA ASP A 15 1.53 -10.21 -6.02
C ASP A 15 1.22 -9.93 -4.55
N HIS A 16 1.38 -8.68 -4.17
CA HIS A 16 1.09 -8.22 -2.82
C HIS A 16 -0.02 -7.18 -2.84
N HIS A 17 -0.76 -7.12 -1.74
CA HIS A 17 -1.84 -6.16 -1.56
C HIS A 17 -1.73 -5.53 -0.17
N GLY A 18 -2.17 -4.30 -0.07
CA GLY A 18 -2.22 -3.61 1.21
C GLY A 18 -3.26 -2.50 1.18
N ILE A 19 -3.62 -2.03 2.35
CA ILE A 19 -4.60 -0.97 2.50
C ILE A 19 -3.89 0.28 3.01
N ILE A 20 -4.17 1.42 2.38
CA ILE A 20 -3.57 2.69 2.79
C ILE A 20 -4.14 3.08 4.15
N SER A 21 -3.24 3.38 5.07
CA SER A 21 -3.60 3.87 6.39
C SER A 21 -2.67 5.01 6.76
N GLN A 22 -2.89 5.60 7.93
CA GLN A 22 -2.09 6.72 8.41
C GLN A 22 -1.38 6.33 9.68
N SER A 23 -0.08 6.66 9.75
CA SER A 23 0.71 6.41 10.95
C SER A 23 0.39 7.44 12.03
N GLU A 24 0.90 7.20 13.24
CA GLU A 24 0.73 8.13 14.36
C GLU A 24 1.31 9.52 14.05
N LYS A 25 2.33 9.56 13.19
CA LYS A 25 2.96 10.81 12.79
C LYS A 25 2.21 11.53 11.67
N GLY A 26 1.15 10.92 11.15
CA GLY A 26 0.39 11.49 10.06
C GLY A 26 0.86 11.08 8.67
N ASP A 27 1.89 10.25 8.58
CA ASP A 27 2.40 9.78 7.29
C ASP A 27 1.52 8.67 6.73
N LEU A 28 1.39 8.63 5.42
CA LEU A 28 0.65 7.55 4.77
C LEU A 28 1.52 6.30 4.71
N VAL A 29 0.93 5.19 5.12
CA VAL A 29 1.58 3.88 5.11
C VAL A 29 0.62 2.86 4.52
N VAL A 30 1.14 1.69 4.21
CA VAL A 30 0.33 0.59 3.69
C VAL A 30 0.40 -0.57 4.67
N THR A 31 -0.76 -1.04 5.12
CA THR A 31 -0.85 -2.21 5.99
C THR A 31 -1.10 -3.43 5.13
N MET A 32 -0.19 -4.37 5.17
CA MET A 32 -0.26 -5.59 4.37
C MET A 32 -1.11 -6.67 5.03
N GLU A 33 -1.43 -7.71 4.27
CA GLU A 33 -2.26 -8.82 4.73
C GLU A 33 -1.69 -9.54 5.94
N ASP A 34 -0.37 -9.61 6.02
CA ASP A 34 0.32 -10.29 7.12
C ASP A 34 0.53 -9.41 8.34
N GLY A 35 0.03 -8.19 8.30
CA GLY A 35 0.20 -7.23 9.38
C GLY A 35 1.42 -6.33 9.25
N SER A 36 2.24 -6.52 8.22
CA SER A 36 3.40 -5.67 7.98
C SER A 36 2.96 -4.28 7.54
N ILE A 37 3.75 -3.28 7.92
CA ILE A 37 3.47 -1.88 7.57
C ILE A 37 4.64 -1.36 6.75
N LEU A 38 4.34 -0.78 5.59
CA LEU A 38 5.35 -0.21 4.70
C LEU A 38 5.06 1.26 4.46
N PRO A 39 6.11 2.11 4.35
CA PRO A 39 5.90 3.49 3.94
C PRO A 39 5.33 3.55 2.53
N LEU A 40 4.34 4.39 2.32
CA LEU A 40 3.75 4.54 0.99
C LEU A 40 4.78 5.02 -0.02
N GLU A 41 5.69 5.90 0.39
CA GLU A 41 6.72 6.44 -0.49
C GLU A 41 7.60 5.38 -1.12
N ASP A 42 7.85 4.27 -0.40
CA ASP A 42 8.64 3.17 -0.93
C ASP A 42 7.92 2.46 -2.08
N LEU A 43 6.59 2.47 -2.05
CA LEU A 43 5.78 1.82 -3.07
C LEU A 43 5.53 2.70 -4.27
N LEU A 44 5.61 4.01 -4.12
CA LEU A 44 5.36 4.93 -5.23
C LEU A 44 6.36 4.79 -6.36
N GLY A 45 7.53 4.22 -6.09
CA GLY A 45 8.53 3.94 -7.11
C GLY A 45 8.31 2.62 -7.84
N SER A 46 7.32 1.83 -7.45
CA SER A 46 7.06 0.55 -8.10
C SER A 46 6.39 0.75 -9.45
N LYS A 47 6.95 0.08 -10.48
CA LYS A 47 6.41 0.18 -11.84
C LYS A 47 5.07 -0.52 -12.02
N CYS A 48 4.76 -1.46 -11.14
CA CYS A 48 3.55 -2.27 -11.24
C CYS A 48 2.51 -1.93 -10.18
N LEU A 49 2.65 -0.77 -9.57
CA LEU A 49 1.72 -0.33 -8.53
C LEU A 49 0.36 0.01 -9.15
N ARG A 50 -0.68 -0.55 -8.56
CA ARG A 50 -2.07 -0.26 -8.95
C ARG A 50 -2.86 0.18 -7.74
N VAL A 51 -3.82 1.07 -7.98
CA VAL A 51 -4.69 1.57 -6.92
C VAL A 51 -6.11 1.11 -7.20
N PHE A 52 -6.75 0.52 -6.19
CA PHE A 52 -8.15 0.11 -6.25
C PHE A 52 -8.92 0.99 -5.29
N PRO A 53 -9.55 2.06 -5.77
CA PRO A 53 -10.23 3.01 -4.90
C PRO A 53 -11.34 2.35 -4.11
N LYS A 54 -11.49 2.79 -2.87
CA LYS A 54 -12.63 2.39 -2.06
C LYS A 54 -13.81 3.26 -2.44
N GLU A 55 -14.90 2.65 -2.76
CA GLU A 55 -16.12 3.38 -3.08
C GLU A 55 -16.76 4.03 -1.88
#